data_dbd3c53ef27ce5956b732282d6f1972b
#
_entry.id   dbd3c53ef27ce5956b732282d6f1972b
#
_cell.length_a   1.000
_cell.length_b   1.000
_cell.length_c   1.000
_cell.angle_alpha   90.00
_cell.angle_beta   90.00
_cell.angle_gamma   90.00
#
_symmetry.space_group_name_H-M   'P 1'
#
loop_
_entity.id
_entity.type
_entity.pdbx_description
1 polymer ?
#
loop_
_entity_poly.entity_id
_entity_poly.type
_entity_poly.pdbx_seq_one_letter_code
_entity_poly.pdbx_strand_id
1 'polypeptide(L)'
;MPLTSVSDNMIDTGIASSKVTGAIAAVDGSALTGLSAITKSASDPALDTNPSGGVGTVWANQSSGEMFVCTDATTDENVWKNIGAGSGDVQPYSFQGTVSGYTSGGDDPHNIIDKFSFSSDGNATDVGDMTIVRYQQSGQSSTTHGYNSAGYYPTTDVIDKFTFAADADATDVGDLTVARYDVTGQSSSTHGYTSGGTGPSNVIDKFSFTTDGNATDVGDLTVARQLPAGQSSSTHGYTSGGGNPYRSVIDKFSFSVDGNATDVGDLTVARGNMDGQSSTTHGYTAGGVNATTD
;
A
#
# COMPACT_ATOMS: atom_id res chain seq x y z
N MET A 1 -44.50 33.99 -33.11
CA MET A 1 -45.11 32.68 -32.83
C MET A 1 -44.04 31.81 -32.23
N PRO A 2 -44.23 31.22 -31.08
CA PRO A 2 -43.29 30.23 -30.58
C PRO A 2 -43.42 28.96 -31.45
N LEU A 3 -42.27 28.44 -31.92
CA LEU A 3 -42.20 27.16 -32.57
C LEU A 3 -42.55 26.07 -31.55
N THR A 4 -43.67 25.41 -31.72
CA THR A 4 -44.20 24.40 -30.80
C THR A 4 -43.72 22.98 -31.07
N SER A 5 -42.97 22.75 -32.18
CA SER A 5 -42.27 21.49 -32.44
C SER A 5 -41.12 21.70 -33.42
N VAL A 6 -40.01 21.04 -33.19
CA VAL A 6 -38.92 20.85 -34.16
C VAL A 6 -39.13 19.47 -34.77
N SER A 7 -39.27 19.36 -36.10
CA SER A 7 -39.40 18.08 -36.77
C SER A 7 -38.04 17.36 -36.77
N ASP A 8 -38.04 16.03 -36.71
CA ASP A 8 -36.86 15.16 -36.67
C ASP A 8 -35.81 15.45 -37.75
N ASN A 9 -36.26 16.03 -38.91
CA ASN A 9 -35.36 16.41 -39.99
C ASN A 9 -34.56 17.71 -39.78
N MET A 10 -34.82 18.48 -38.71
CA MET A 10 -34.05 19.69 -38.41
C MET A 10 -32.82 19.43 -37.55
N ILE A 11 -32.74 18.28 -36.94
CA ILE A 11 -31.62 17.89 -36.04
C ILE A 11 -30.45 17.34 -36.83
N ASP A 12 -30.71 16.76 -38.01
CA ASP A 12 -29.73 16.10 -38.87
C ASP A 12 -28.81 17.10 -39.64
N THR A 13 -29.10 18.41 -39.60
CA THR A 13 -28.35 19.43 -40.33
C THR A 13 -27.48 20.35 -39.49
N GLY A 14 -27.13 19.96 -38.28
CA GLY A 14 -26.10 20.61 -37.47
C GLY A 14 -26.46 22.03 -36.96
N ILE A 15 -27.50 22.13 -36.14
CA ILE A 15 -27.77 23.38 -35.41
C ILE A 15 -26.60 23.60 -34.41
N ALA A 16 -25.82 24.66 -34.62
CA ALA A 16 -24.77 25.04 -33.67
C ALA A 16 -25.38 25.24 -32.27
N SER A 17 -24.78 24.65 -31.25
CA SER A 17 -25.20 24.70 -29.84
C SER A 17 -25.47 26.11 -29.31
N SER A 18 -24.87 27.15 -29.94
CA SER A 18 -25.09 28.56 -29.61
C SER A 18 -26.49 29.10 -29.97
N LYS A 19 -27.31 28.33 -30.66
CA LYS A 19 -28.69 28.71 -31.05
C LYS A 19 -29.79 28.03 -30.26
N VAL A 20 -29.46 27.14 -29.35
CA VAL A 20 -30.42 26.48 -28.46
C VAL A 20 -30.48 27.27 -27.13
N THR A 21 -31.42 28.22 -27.03
CA THR A 21 -31.69 28.93 -25.78
C THR A 21 -33.02 28.44 -25.21
N GLY A 22 -32.96 27.76 -24.05
CA GLY A 22 -34.12 27.26 -23.32
C GLY A 22 -33.90 25.86 -22.72
N ALA A 23 -34.65 25.50 -21.70
CA ALA A 23 -34.59 24.15 -21.14
C ALA A 23 -35.07 23.15 -22.19
N ILE A 24 -34.20 22.29 -22.65
CA ILE A 24 -34.59 21.10 -23.42
C ILE A 24 -35.41 20.23 -22.49
N ALA A 25 -36.71 20.05 -22.77
CA ALA A 25 -37.51 19.05 -22.04
C ALA A 25 -36.78 17.73 -22.09
N ALA A 26 -36.71 17.03 -20.93
CA ALA A 26 -35.96 15.81 -20.75
C ALA A 26 -36.04 14.88 -21.94
N VAL A 27 -35.04 14.93 -22.80
CA VAL A 27 -34.89 13.93 -23.88
C VAL A 27 -34.30 12.72 -23.13
N ASP A 28 -35.01 11.60 -23.28
CA ASP A 28 -34.41 10.30 -22.95
C ASP A 28 -33.06 10.23 -23.67
N GLY A 29 -31.98 10.28 -22.91
CA GLY A 29 -30.60 10.30 -23.46
C GLY A 29 -30.19 9.03 -24.17
N SER A 30 -31.11 8.09 -24.41
CA SER A 30 -30.88 6.80 -25.06
C SER A 30 -30.42 6.91 -26.53
N ALA A 31 -30.71 8.07 -27.20
CA ALA A 31 -30.29 8.35 -28.58
C ALA A 31 -28.96 9.17 -28.66
N LEU A 32 -28.40 9.61 -27.58
CA LEU A 32 -27.12 10.32 -27.56
C LEU A 32 -25.96 9.31 -27.65
N THR A 33 -25.53 9.02 -28.87
CA THR A 33 -24.33 8.19 -29.09
C THR A 33 -23.05 9.01 -28.86
N GLY A 34 -22.12 8.47 -28.09
CA GLY A 34 -20.82 9.14 -27.81
C GLY A 34 -20.72 9.80 -26.46
N LEU A 35 -21.76 9.78 -25.63
CA LEU A 35 -21.63 10.08 -24.20
C LEU A 35 -21.25 8.80 -23.45
N SER A 36 -20.10 8.77 -22.83
CA SER A 36 -19.77 7.72 -21.86
C SER A 36 -20.86 7.69 -20.79
N ALA A 37 -21.53 6.55 -20.62
CA ALA A 37 -22.58 6.43 -19.62
C ALA A 37 -21.98 6.72 -18.23
N ILE A 38 -22.61 7.65 -17.50
CA ILE A 38 -22.25 7.87 -16.11
C ILE A 38 -22.71 6.67 -15.30
N THR A 39 -21.78 5.94 -14.72
CA THR A 39 -22.08 4.86 -13.78
C THR A 39 -22.56 5.48 -12.47
N LYS A 40 -23.73 5.08 -12.00
CA LYS A 40 -24.34 5.57 -10.75
C LYS A 40 -24.30 4.45 -9.71
N SER A 41 -23.80 4.74 -8.53
CA SER A 41 -23.71 3.81 -7.39
C SER A 41 -24.01 4.51 -6.09
N ALA A 42 -24.29 3.74 -5.05
CA ALA A 42 -24.42 4.26 -3.68
C ALA A 42 -23.06 4.35 -2.95
N SER A 43 -22.00 3.86 -3.55
CA SER A 43 -20.62 3.87 -3.02
C SER A 43 -19.64 4.46 -4.03
N ASP A 44 -18.47 4.84 -3.56
CA ASP A 44 -17.33 5.19 -4.41
C ASP A 44 -16.88 3.99 -5.25
N PRO A 45 -16.20 4.22 -6.39
CA PRO A 45 -15.57 3.13 -7.11
C PRO A 45 -14.42 2.55 -6.26
N ALA A 46 -14.17 1.26 -6.38
CA ALA A 46 -13.02 0.59 -5.79
C ALA A 46 -11.94 0.33 -6.85
N LEU A 47 -10.78 -0.15 -6.44
CA LEU A 47 -9.67 -0.49 -7.36
C LEU A 47 -10.06 -1.57 -8.36
N ASP A 48 -10.87 -2.54 -7.94
CA ASP A 48 -11.40 -3.65 -8.73
C ASP A 48 -12.70 -3.31 -9.49
N THR A 49 -13.13 -2.04 -9.41
CA THR A 49 -14.27 -1.57 -10.19
C THR A 49 -13.85 -1.33 -11.62
N ASN A 50 -13.77 -2.41 -12.41
CA ASN A 50 -13.32 -2.37 -13.79
C ASN A 50 -14.36 -1.66 -14.68
N PRO A 51 -14.06 -0.46 -15.21
CA PRO A 51 -15.02 0.29 -16.02
C PRO A 51 -15.18 -0.32 -17.41
N SER A 52 -16.39 -0.68 -17.81
CA SER A 52 -16.67 -1.24 -19.14
C SER A 52 -16.32 -0.30 -20.30
N GLY A 53 -16.28 1.02 -20.03
CA GLY A 53 -15.88 2.06 -20.98
C GLY A 53 -14.39 2.39 -20.96
N GLY A 54 -13.59 1.75 -20.13
CA GLY A 54 -12.16 2.04 -19.97
C GLY A 54 -11.89 3.42 -19.38
N VAL A 55 -10.72 3.98 -19.72
CA VAL A 55 -10.31 5.35 -19.33
C VAL A 55 -11.32 6.37 -19.84
N GLY A 56 -11.66 7.34 -18.98
CA GLY A 56 -12.69 8.37 -19.26
C GLY A 56 -14.09 8.00 -18.78
N THR A 57 -14.33 6.79 -18.28
CA THR A 57 -15.60 6.43 -17.62
C THR A 57 -15.81 7.31 -16.40
N VAL A 58 -17.04 7.85 -16.28
CA VAL A 58 -17.45 8.69 -15.15
C VAL A 58 -18.30 7.86 -14.19
N TRP A 59 -18.00 8.01 -12.89
CA TRP A 59 -18.74 7.40 -11.79
C TRP A 59 -19.33 8.49 -10.89
N ALA A 60 -20.59 8.34 -10.50
CA ALA A 60 -21.28 9.22 -9.56
C ALA A 60 -21.75 8.43 -8.35
N ASN A 61 -21.23 8.77 -7.17
CA ASN A 61 -21.74 8.26 -5.91
C ASN A 61 -23.01 9.05 -5.55
N GLN A 62 -24.16 8.38 -5.53
CA GLN A 62 -25.45 8.99 -5.24
C GLN A 62 -25.67 9.26 -3.76
N SER A 63 -24.88 8.65 -2.87
CA SER A 63 -24.98 8.84 -1.41
C SER A 63 -24.18 10.04 -0.93
N SER A 64 -22.94 10.20 -1.44
CA SER A 64 -22.04 11.32 -1.07
C SER A 64 -22.17 12.53 -2.01
N GLY A 65 -22.63 12.31 -3.25
CA GLY A 65 -22.64 13.31 -4.32
C GLY A 65 -21.29 13.46 -5.02
N GLU A 66 -20.31 12.62 -4.70
CA GLU A 66 -18.97 12.66 -5.30
C GLU A 66 -18.97 12.10 -6.72
N MET A 67 -18.09 12.64 -7.53
CA MET A 67 -17.89 12.18 -8.91
C MET A 67 -16.42 11.83 -9.16
N PHE A 68 -16.21 10.72 -9.86
CA PHE A 68 -14.89 10.23 -10.23
C PHE A 68 -14.80 10.02 -11.73
N VAL A 69 -13.60 10.18 -12.27
CA VAL A 69 -13.26 9.79 -13.64
C VAL A 69 -12.15 8.75 -13.61
N CYS A 70 -12.32 7.67 -14.35
CA CYS A 70 -11.28 6.66 -14.51
C CYS A 70 -10.15 7.23 -15.39
N THR A 71 -8.95 7.28 -14.84
CA THR A 71 -7.73 7.75 -15.55
C THR A 71 -6.77 6.62 -15.88
N ASP A 72 -6.92 5.47 -15.23
CA ASP A 72 -6.25 4.21 -15.57
C ASP A 72 -7.26 3.06 -15.38
N ALA A 73 -7.42 2.23 -16.41
CA ALA A 73 -8.36 1.11 -16.42
C ALA A 73 -7.64 -0.26 -16.40
N THR A 74 -6.47 -0.33 -15.75
CA THR A 74 -5.78 -1.59 -15.52
C THR A 74 -6.63 -2.50 -14.64
N THR A 75 -6.90 -3.71 -15.11
CA THR A 75 -7.80 -4.66 -14.43
C THR A 75 -7.41 -4.85 -12.96
N ASP A 76 -8.38 -4.64 -12.06
CA ASP A 76 -8.26 -4.74 -10.60
C ASP A 76 -7.26 -3.76 -9.95
N GLU A 77 -6.68 -2.84 -10.73
CA GLU A 77 -5.77 -1.77 -10.29
C GLU A 77 -6.17 -0.41 -10.89
N ASN A 78 -7.47 -0.16 -11.01
CA ASN A 78 -7.98 1.06 -11.63
C ASN A 78 -7.63 2.31 -10.82
N VAL A 79 -7.38 3.42 -11.53
CA VAL A 79 -7.20 4.74 -10.93
C VAL A 79 -8.42 5.60 -11.22
N TRP A 80 -9.06 6.08 -10.16
CA TRP A 80 -10.21 6.97 -10.22
C TRP A 80 -9.87 8.31 -9.58
N LYS A 81 -9.89 9.36 -10.39
CA LYS A 81 -9.68 10.74 -9.93
C LYS A 81 -10.99 11.35 -9.47
N ASN A 82 -11.03 11.84 -8.23
CA ASN A 82 -12.15 12.62 -7.72
C ASN A 82 -12.19 13.98 -8.43
N ILE A 83 -13.35 14.35 -9.00
CA ILE A 83 -13.53 15.61 -9.74
C ILE A 83 -13.88 16.78 -8.79
N GLY A 84 -13.99 16.54 -7.50
CA GLY A 84 -14.34 17.52 -6.48
C GLY A 84 -13.32 17.59 -5.35
N ALA A 85 -13.70 18.25 -4.26
CA ALA A 85 -12.94 18.32 -3.02
C ALA A 85 -13.38 17.24 -1.99
N GLY A 86 -13.72 16.06 -2.49
CA GLY A 86 -14.28 14.96 -1.68
C GLY A 86 -13.23 14.12 -0.95
N SER A 87 -13.48 12.82 -0.84
CA SER A 87 -12.66 11.85 -0.12
C SER A 87 -11.27 11.61 -0.72
N GLY A 88 -10.99 12.18 -1.89
CA GLY A 88 -9.73 12.02 -2.63
C GLY A 88 -9.83 10.99 -3.74
N ASP A 89 -8.70 10.75 -4.40
CA ASP A 89 -8.60 9.83 -5.52
C ASP A 89 -8.62 8.38 -5.06
N VAL A 90 -9.29 7.50 -5.79
CA VAL A 90 -9.17 6.05 -5.65
C VAL A 90 -8.05 5.59 -6.56
N GLN A 91 -6.96 5.14 -5.99
CA GLN A 91 -5.77 4.66 -6.71
C GLN A 91 -5.10 3.54 -5.94
N PRO A 92 -4.34 2.65 -6.62
CA PRO A 92 -3.57 1.62 -5.93
C PRO A 92 -2.67 2.24 -4.86
N TYR A 93 -2.64 1.61 -3.69
CA TYR A 93 -1.70 2.01 -2.65
C TYR A 93 -0.26 1.83 -3.17
N SER A 94 0.51 2.90 -3.11
CA SER A 94 1.95 2.85 -3.33
C SER A 94 2.65 3.14 -2.00
N PHE A 95 3.40 2.14 -1.50
CA PHE A 95 4.31 2.32 -0.37
C PHE A 95 5.66 2.92 -0.81
N GLN A 96 5.82 3.22 -2.08
CA GLN A 96 6.97 3.97 -2.59
C GLN A 96 6.78 5.44 -2.26
N GLY A 97 7.58 5.92 -1.30
CA GLY A 97 7.62 7.34 -0.97
C GLY A 97 8.14 8.16 -2.16
N THR A 98 7.60 9.36 -2.33
CA THR A 98 8.05 10.32 -3.35
C THR A 98 8.82 11.49 -2.76
N VAL A 99 8.83 11.64 -1.45
CA VAL A 99 9.38 12.80 -0.74
C VAL A 99 10.59 12.45 0.09
N SER A 100 10.48 11.45 0.97
CA SER A 100 11.54 11.12 1.94
C SER A 100 11.64 9.63 2.21
N GLY A 101 12.86 9.15 2.49
CA GLY A 101 13.15 7.86 3.09
C GLY A 101 13.55 8.02 4.56
N TYR A 102 13.32 6.97 5.33
CA TYR A 102 13.64 6.92 6.75
C TYR A 102 14.43 5.65 7.06
N THR A 103 15.39 5.77 7.98
CA THR A 103 16.07 4.65 8.64
C THR A 103 16.01 4.82 10.12
N SER A 104 16.00 3.74 10.88
CA SER A 104 15.89 3.82 12.34
C SER A 104 16.68 2.72 13.05
N GLY A 105 17.21 3.02 14.24
CA GLY A 105 18.01 2.12 15.03
C GLY A 105 19.34 1.77 14.36
N GLY A 106 19.90 0.62 14.69
CA GLY A 106 21.16 0.10 14.12
C GLY A 106 21.98 -0.70 15.12
N ASP A 107 22.97 -1.45 14.60
CA ASP A 107 23.94 -2.17 15.40
C ASP A 107 24.87 -1.13 16.09
N ASP A 108 25.29 -1.34 17.31
CA ASP A 108 25.70 -0.32 18.29
C ASP A 108 24.45 0.47 18.69
N PRO A 109 23.61 -0.12 19.54
CA PRO A 109 22.17 0.16 19.55
C PRO A 109 21.84 1.64 19.72
N HIS A 110 21.12 2.18 18.74
CA HIS A 110 20.60 3.53 18.70
C HIS A 110 19.08 3.53 18.67
N ASN A 111 18.47 4.64 19.09
CA ASN A 111 17.05 4.92 18.92
C ASN A 111 16.75 5.95 17.81
N ILE A 112 17.78 6.49 17.17
CA ILE A 112 17.71 7.55 16.16
C ILE A 112 16.81 7.17 15.00
N ILE A 113 16.01 8.13 14.53
CA ILE A 113 15.26 8.09 13.28
C ILE A 113 15.87 9.10 12.33
N ASP A 114 16.57 8.63 11.33
CA ASP A 114 17.14 9.45 10.26
C ASP A 114 16.20 9.59 9.08
N LYS A 115 16.15 10.79 8.51
CA LYS A 115 15.36 11.13 7.32
C LYS A 115 16.26 11.69 6.21
N PHE A 116 16.04 11.23 4.97
CA PHE A 116 16.72 11.75 3.79
C PHE A 116 15.73 12.02 2.65
N SER A 117 16.06 12.97 1.79
CA SER A 117 15.18 13.40 0.69
C SER A 117 15.32 12.49 -0.54
N PHE A 118 14.18 12.21 -1.21
CA PHE A 118 14.16 11.60 -2.54
C PHE A 118 14.19 12.65 -3.68
N SER A 119 13.97 13.90 -3.35
CA SER A 119 13.91 14.99 -4.35
C SER A 119 15.20 15.81 -4.48
N SER A 120 16.13 15.65 -3.52
CA SER A 120 17.42 16.34 -3.52
C SER A 120 18.50 15.49 -2.87
N ASP A 121 19.69 15.48 -3.45
CA ASP A 121 20.84 14.81 -2.86
C ASP A 121 21.28 15.55 -1.59
N GLY A 122 21.67 14.79 -0.56
CA GLY A 122 22.14 15.33 0.71
C GLY A 122 22.29 14.25 1.78
N ASN A 123 22.86 14.63 2.90
CA ASN A 123 22.97 13.76 4.07
C ASN A 123 21.58 13.58 4.71
N ALA A 124 21.40 12.45 5.39
CA ALA A 124 20.29 12.27 6.31
C ALA A 124 20.36 13.24 7.48
N THR A 125 19.22 13.52 8.07
CA THR A 125 19.10 14.32 9.31
C THR A 125 18.38 13.48 10.36
N ASP A 126 18.87 13.55 11.59
CA ASP A 126 18.18 13.05 12.76
C ASP A 126 16.88 13.85 12.98
N VAL A 127 15.74 13.16 13.04
CA VAL A 127 14.40 13.76 13.12
C VAL A 127 13.61 13.30 14.33
N GLY A 128 14.16 12.46 15.18
CA GLY A 128 13.55 11.97 16.40
C GLY A 128 14.05 10.60 16.81
N ASP A 129 13.51 10.10 17.91
CA ASP A 129 13.93 8.87 18.55
C ASP A 129 12.79 7.82 18.57
N MET A 130 13.14 6.54 18.43
CA MET A 130 12.28 5.41 18.83
C MET A 130 12.15 5.40 20.37
N THR A 131 11.10 4.77 20.88
CA THR A 131 10.87 4.67 22.34
C THR A 131 11.91 3.80 23.05
N ILE A 132 12.54 2.87 22.33
CA ILE A 132 13.55 1.95 22.85
C ILE A 132 14.73 1.88 21.88
N VAL A 133 15.94 1.97 22.45
CA VAL A 133 17.21 1.67 21.75
C VAL A 133 17.20 0.21 21.31
N ARG A 134 17.32 -0.07 19.98
CA ARG A 134 17.27 -1.43 19.44
C ARG A 134 17.81 -1.54 18.00
N TYR A 135 18.09 -2.77 17.60
CA TYR A 135 18.44 -3.14 16.22
C TYR A 135 17.75 -4.45 15.81
N GLN A 136 17.88 -4.86 14.54
CA GLN A 136 17.19 -6.06 13.99
C GLN A 136 15.64 -6.01 14.11
N GLN A 137 15.09 -4.81 14.17
CA GLN A 137 13.67 -4.53 14.02
C GLN A 137 13.27 -4.55 12.55
N SER A 138 11.98 -4.44 12.27
CA SER A 138 11.47 -4.25 10.92
C SER A 138 10.70 -2.95 10.77
N GLY A 139 10.77 -2.36 9.56
CA GLY A 139 10.04 -1.15 9.20
C GLY A 139 8.77 -1.46 8.42
N GLN A 140 7.70 -0.72 8.72
CA GLN A 140 6.45 -0.69 7.95
C GLN A 140 6.04 0.76 7.72
N SER A 141 5.27 1.01 6.67
CA SER A 141 4.84 2.36 6.31
C SER A 141 3.37 2.40 5.92
N SER A 142 2.66 3.41 6.44
CA SER A 142 1.41 3.90 5.87
C SER A 142 1.70 5.11 4.96
N THR A 143 0.66 5.76 4.46
CA THR A 143 0.79 7.02 3.70
C THR A 143 1.19 8.22 4.58
N THR A 144 1.07 8.11 5.91
CA THR A 144 1.24 9.23 6.85
C THR A 144 2.21 8.96 7.99
N HIS A 145 2.53 7.69 8.26
CA HIS A 145 3.36 7.28 9.40
C HIS A 145 4.31 6.14 9.03
N GLY A 146 5.49 6.18 9.62
CA GLY A 146 6.42 5.05 9.71
C GLY A 146 6.21 4.28 11.01
N TYR A 147 6.52 2.99 10.96
CA TYR A 147 6.44 2.08 12.10
C TYR A 147 7.71 1.25 12.21
N ASN A 148 8.09 0.95 13.45
CA ASN A 148 9.16 0.01 13.76
C ASN A 148 8.64 -1.03 14.73
N SER A 149 8.74 -2.30 14.38
CA SER A 149 8.23 -3.40 15.20
C SER A 149 9.29 -4.42 15.56
N ALA A 150 9.20 -5.00 16.74
CA ALA A 150 10.16 -5.97 17.27
C ALA A 150 11.54 -5.36 17.56
N GLY A 151 12.56 -6.21 17.69
CA GLY A 151 13.96 -5.80 17.80
C GLY A 151 14.70 -6.46 18.94
N TYR A 152 16.02 -6.22 18.97
CA TYR A 152 16.94 -6.76 19.96
C TYR A 152 17.64 -5.64 20.74
N TYR A 153 17.94 -5.92 21.99
CA TYR A 153 18.65 -5.09 22.98
C TYR A 153 17.76 -4.01 23.64
N PRO A 154 16.75 -4.46 24.43
CA PRO A 154 16.35 -5.86 24.73
C PRO A 154 15.52 -6.48 23.58
N THR A 155 15.34 -7.81 23.61
CA THR A 155 14.33 -8.45 22.77
C THR A 155 12.95 -7.89 23.14
N THR A 156 12.24 -7.35 22.17
CA THR A 156 11.00 -6.60 22.40
C THR A 156 9.91 -6.95 21.38
N ASP A 157 8.67 -6.73 21.77
CA ASP A 157 7.46 -6.82 20.96
C ASP A 157 6.90 -5.44 20.57
N VAL A 158 7.46 -4.34 21.10
CA VAL A 158 6.99 -2.98 20.90
C VAL A 158 6.82 -2.61 19.42
N ILE A 159 5.72 -1.93 19.14
CA ILE A 159 5.45 -1.28 17.85
C ILE A 159 5.51 0.24 18.07
N ASP A 160 6.58 0.86 17.59
CA ASP A 160 6.73 2.31 17.56
C ASP A 160 6.10 2.90 16.30
N LYS A 161 5.49 4.08 16.43
CA LYS A 161 4.89 4.87 15.35
C LYS A 161 5.43 6.30 15.38
N PHE A 162 5.88 6.82 14.22
CA PHE A 162 6.28 8.22 14.03
C PHE A 162 5.59 8.82 12.81
N THR A 163 5.35 10.14 12.85
CA THR A 163 4.62 10.84 11.77
C THR A 163 5.55 11.36 10.69
N PHE A 164 5.09 11.34 9.41
CA PHE A 164 5.80 11.99 8.30
C PHE A 164 5.49 13.49 8.18
N ALA A 165 4.45 13.98 8.89
CA ALA A 165 4.01 15.37 8.79
C ALA A 165 4.89 16.36 9.56
N ALA A 166 5.62 15.87 10.56
CA ALA A 166 6.52 16.68 11.39
C ALA A 166 7.65 15.81 11.93
N ASP A 167 8.80 16.41 12.18
CA ASP A 167 9.93 15.76 12.84
C ASP A 167 9.59 15.63 14.35
N ALA A 168 9.54 14.41 14.87
CA ALA A 168 9.17 14.11 16.25
C ALA A 168 9.56 12.66 16.63
N ASP A 169 9.71 12.45 17.92
CA ASP A 169 9.92 11.12 18.49
C ASP A 169 8.75 10.19 18.20
N ALA A 170 9.06 8.90 18.11
CA ALA A 170 8.06 7.87 18.00
C ALA A 170 7.27 7.68 19.31
N THR A 171 6.10 7.11 19.18
CA THR A 171 5.26 6.68 20.31
C THR A 171 5.04 5.18 20.23
N ASP A 172 5.08 4.52 21.38
CA ASP A 172 4.61 3.13 21.52
C ASP A 172 3.09 3.08 21.28
N VAL A 173 2.67 2.25 20.33
CA VAL A 173 1.26 2.14 19.93
C VAL A 173 0.70 0.73 20.08
N GLY A 174 1.50 -0.21 20.56
CA GLY A 174 1.08 -1.59 20.80
C GLY A 174 2.23 -2.58 20.70
N ASP A 175 1.90 -3.86 20.83
CA ASP A 175 2.85 -4.96 20.88
C ASP A 175 2.56 -6.02 19.80
N LEU A 176 3.61 -6.69 19.33
CA LEU A 176 3.49 -7.96 18.61
C LEU A 176 2.99 -9.06 19.55
N THR A 177 2.53 -10.17 19.01
CA THR A 177 2.07 -11.31 19.81
C THR A 177 3.19 -11.99 20.59
N VAL A 178 4.44 -11.87 20.14
CA VAL A 178 5.64 -12.41 20.79
C VAL A 178 6.83 -11.49 20.56
N ALA A 179 7.57 -11.19 21.63
CA ALA A 179 8.84 -10.46 21.56
C ALA A 179 9.87 -11.28 20.75
N ARG A 180 10.44 -10.66 19.69
CA ARG A 180 11.40 -11.29 18.78
C ARG A 180 12.20 -10.26 17.99
N TYR A 181 13.25 -10.70 17.33
CA TYR A 181 14.11 -9.90 16.47
C TYR A 181 14.49 -10.70 15.21
N ASP A 182 15.31 -10.18 14.32
CA ASP A 182 15.61 -10.80 13.01
C ASP A 182 14.34 -11.01 12.16
N VAL A 183 13.40 -10.12 12.28
CA VAL A 183 12.11 -10.10 11.62
C VAL A 183 12.16 -9.33 10.31
N THR A 184 11.10 -9.43 9.52
CA THR A 184 10.93 -8.57 8.35
C THR A 184 9.52 -7.97 8.29
N GLY A 185 9.40 -6.79 7.67
CA GLY A 185 8.16 -6.03 7.58
C GLY A 185 7.55 -6.06 6.19
N GLN A 186 6.21 -6.04 6.16
CA GLN A 186 5.42 -5.81 4.96
C GLN A 186 4.32 -4.81 5.28
N SER A 187 3.82 -4.12 4.26
CA SER A 187 2.78 -3.09 4.41
C SER A 187 1.70 -3.23 3.36
N SER A 188 0.45 -3.16 3.78
CA SER A 188 -0.70 -2.89 2.92
C SER A 188 -1.10 -1.40 3.05
N SER A 189 -2.17 -0.99 2.39
CA SER A 189 -2.73 0.37 2.55
C SER A 189 -3.25 0.65 3.96
N THR A 190 -3.59 -0.38 4.73
CA THR A 190 -4.30 -0.26 6.01
C THR A 190 -3.64 -0.96 7.19
N HIS A 191 -2.69 -1.85 6.94
CA HIS A 191 -2.03 -2.66 7.98
C HIS A 191 -0.54 -2.84 7.74
N GLY A 192 0.21 -2.87 8.84
CA GLY A 192 1.57 -3.37 8.90
C GLY A 192 1.59 -4.85 9.26
N TYR A 193 2.60 -5.56 8.75
CA TYR A 193 2.84 -6.97 9.05
C TYR A 193 4.28 -7.17 9.48
N THR A 194 4.49 -8.11 10.41
CA THR A 194 5.82 -8.52 10.87
C THR A 194 5.89 -10.03 10.81
N SER A 195 6.82 -10.57 10.01
CA SER A 195 6.89 -12.01 9.77
C SER A 195 8.26 -12.60 10.08
N GLY A 196 8.25 -13.88 10.51
CA GLY A 196 9.45 -14.61 10.90
C GLY A 196 10.07 -14.12 12.20
N GLY A 197 11.36 -14.35 12.38
CA GLY A 197 12.14 -13.87 13.52
C GLY A 197 12.85 -14.96 14.31
N THR A 198 13.53 -14.52 15.37
CA THR A 198 14.35 -15.37 16.21
C THR A 198 13.52 -16.43 16.95
N GLY A 199 14.15 -17.57 17.17
CA GLY A 199 13.57 -18.74 17.79
C GLY A 199 13.11 -19.85 16.83
N PRO A 200 13.61 -20.00 15.60
CA PRO A 200 13.06 -19.45 14.36
C PRO A 200 11.53 -19.44 14.37
N SER A 201 10.93 -18.32 14.03
CA SER A 201 9.47 -18.13 14.04
C SER A 201 8.87 -18.25 12.63
N ASN A 202 7.64 -18.78 12.55
CA ASN A 202 6.81 -18.74 11.34
C ASN A 202 5.64 -17.76 11.43
N VAL A 203 5.44 -17.12 12.57
CA VAL A 203 4.32 -16.21 12.85
C VAL A 203 4.31 -15.02 11.88
N ILE A 204 3.10 -14.66 11.42
CA ILE A 204 2.79 -13.43 10.71
C ILE A 204 1.87 -12.59 11.59
N ASP A 205 2.42 -11.58 12.24
CA ASP A 205 1.66 -10.59 13.01
C ASP A 205 1.14 -9.48 12.13
N LYS A 206 -0.09 -9.02 12.37
CA LYS A 206 -0.76 -7.91 11.68
C LYS A 206 -1.23 -6.86 12.68
N PHE A 207 -0.95 -5.58 12.43
CA PHE A 207 -1.44 -4.43 13.19
C PHE A 207 -2.03 -3.36 12.29
N SER A 208 -2.95 -2.56 12.83
CA SER A 208 -3.68 -1.56 12.07
C SER A 208 -2.91 -0.25 11.96
N PHE A 209 -2.99 0.42 10.78
CA PHE A 209 -2.52 1.79 10.58
C PHE A 209 -3.56 2.86 10.96
N THR A 210 -4.83 2.46 11.15
CA THR A 210 -5.93 3.38 11.44
C THR A 210 -6.27 3.48 12.92
N THR A 211 -5.97 2.45 13.69
CA THR A 211 -6.22 2.36 15.13
C THR A 211 -5.01 1.78 15.82
N ASP A 212 -4.52 2.48 16.83
CA ASP A 212 -3.42 1.99 17.67
C ASP A 212 -3.88 0.81 18.50
N GLY A 213 -3.02 -0.18 18.69
CA GLY A 213 -3.28 -1.40 19.45
C GLY A 213 -2.34 -2.55 19.09
N ASN A 214 -2.43 -3.62 19.88
CA ASN A 214 -1.59 -4.79 19.71
C ASN A 214 -1.87 -5.50 18.38
N ALA A 215 -0.83 -6.13 17.85
CA ALA A 215 -0.93 -7.00 16.69
C ALA A 215 -1.72 -8.28 17.01
N THR A 216 -2.20 -8.91 15.96
CA THR A 216 -2.82 -10.25 16.00
C THR A 216 -2.03 -11.18 15.11
N ASP A 217 -1.84 -12.42 15.56
CA ASP A 217 -1.35 -13.51 14.71
C ASP A 217 -2.42 -13.86 13.68
N VAL A 218 -2.06 -13.73 12.39
CA VAL A 218 -3.00 -13.93 11.27
C VAL A 218 -2.63 -15.13 10.40
N GLY A 219 -1.56 -15.83 10.73
CA GLY A 219 -1.13 -17.02 10.01
C GLY A 219 0.37 -17.27 10.09
N ASP A 220 0.80 -18.31 9.41
CA ASP A 220 2.16 -18.83 9.45
C ASP A 220 2.87 -18.79 8.09
N LEU A 221 4.17 -18.52 8.09
CA LEU A 221 5.06 -18.84 6.97
C LEU A 221 5.11 -20.37 6.79
N THR A 222 5.40 -20.84 5.58
CA THR A 222 5.52 -22.28 5.30
C THR A 222 6.67 -22.93 6.06
N VAL A 223 7.71 -22.17 6.40
CA VAL A 223 8.85 -22.61 7.20
C VAL A 223 9.28 -21.51 8.17
N ALA A 224 9.46 -21.88 9.43
CA ALA A 224 10.02 -21.00 10.46
C ALA A 224 11.46 -20.57 10.12
N ARG A 225 11.75 -19.28 10.25
CA ARG A 225 13.04 -18.68 9.85
C ARG A 225 13.29 -17.31 10.49
N GLN A 226 14.55 -16.97 10.62
CA GLN A 226 15.04 -15.66 11.05
C GLN A 226 15.79 -14.98 9.90
N LEU A 227 16.01 -13.66 9.99
CA LEU A 227 16.76 -12.87 9.00
C LEU A 227 16.23 -13.00 7.55
N PRO A 228 14.90 -13.09 7.33
CA PRO A 228 14.34 -13.06 5.99
C PRO A 228 14.28 -11.64 5.44
N ALA A 229 14.04 -11.49 4.14
CA ALA A 229 13.72 -10.23 3.50
C ALA A 229 12.22 -10.11 3.21
N GLY A 230 11.64 -8.93 3.43
CA GLY A 230 10.23 -8.62 3.19
C GLY A 230 10.01 -7.80 1.93
N GLN A 231 8.96 -8.13 1.20
CA GLN A 231 8.50 -7.35 0.06
C GLN A 231 6.98 -7.25 0.11
N SER A 232 6.44 -6.20 -0.49
CA SER A 232 4.99 -5.97 -0.56
C SER A 232 4.57 -5.63 -1.98
N SER A 233 3.43 -6.16 -2.39
CA SER A 233 2.64 -5.65 -3.51
C SER A 233 1.44 -4.87 -2.97
N SER A 234 0.57 -4.39 -3.84
CA SER A 234 -0.70 -3.77 -3.42
C SER A 234 -1.64 -4.75 -2.69
N THR A 235 -1.50 -6.06 -2.92
CA THR A 235 -2.44 -7.09 -2.46
C THR A 235 -1.83 -8.19 -1.59
N HIS A 236 -0.52 -8.36 -1.60
CA HIS A 236 0.17 -9.46 -0.92
C HIS A 236 1.48 -9.02 -0.26
N GLY A 237 1.76 -9.62 0.88
CA GLY A 237 3.09 -9.64 1.50
C GLY A 237 3.90 -10.85 1.04
N TYR A 238 5.21 -10.67 0.96
CA TYR A 238 6.17 -11.72 0.61
C TYR A 238 7.27 -11.77 1.66
N THR A 239 7.72 -12.98 1.96
CA THR A 239 8.85 -13.23 2.86
C THR A 239 9.81 -14.18 2.16
N SER A 240 11.01 -13.71 1.85
CA SER A 240 11.95 -14.46 1.02
C SER A 240 13.23 -14.80 1.76
N GLY A 241 13.76 -16.00 1.48
CA GLY A 241 14.98 -16.52 2.08
C GLY A 241 14.91 -16.65 3.60
N GLY A 242 16.01 -16.42 4.28
CA GLY A 242 16.15 -16.47 5.74
C GLY A 242 17.24 -17.44 6.20
N GLY A 243 17.56 -17.35 7.49
CA GLY A 243 18.60 -18.14 8.12
C GLY A 243 18.10 -19.19 9.09
N ASN A 244 19.02 -19.98 9.61
CA ASN A 244 18.91 -20.98 10.66
C ASN A 244 17.90 -22.13 10.38
N PRO A 245 18.16 -22.97 9.36
CA PRO A 245 19.21 -22.92 8.37
C PRO A 245 18.87 -21.97 7.21
N TYR A 246 19.85 -21.63 6.35
CA TYR A 246 19.60 -20.78 5.18
C TYR A 246 18.55 -21.39 4.24
N ARG A 247 17.67 -20.52 3.73
CA ARG A 247 16.52 -20.86 2.90
C ARG A 247 16.54 -20.10 1.58
N SER A 248 15.94 -20.69 0.56
CA SER A 248 15.62 -20.03 -0.71
C SER A 248 14.15 -19.68 -0.86
N VAL A 249 13.26 -20.29 -0.11
CA VAL A 249 11.80 -20.21 -0.20
C VAL A 249 11.32 -18.75 -0.23
N ILE A 250 10.38 -18.48 -1.13
CA ILE A 250 9.60 -17.23 -1.19
C ILE A 250 8.16 -17.56 -0.79
N ASP A 251 7.77 -17.14 0.39
CA ASP A 251 6.41 -17.23 0.89
C ASP A 251 5.58 -16.01 0.49
N LYS A 252 4.31 -16.23 0.17
CA LYS A 252 3.32 -15.19 -0.15
C LYS A 252 2.09 -15.36 0.71
N PHE A 253 1.58 -14.26 1.30
CA PHE A 253 0.33 -14.19 2.04
C PHE A 253 -0.53 -13.02 1.58
N SER A 254 -1.86 -13.16 1.74
CA SER A 254 -2.82 -12.14 1.28
C SER A 254 -3.00 -11.03 2.30
N PHE A 255 -3.18 -9.79 1.83
CA PHE A 255 -3.58 -8.65 2.67
C PHE A 255 -5.11 -8.55 2.86
N SER A 256 -5.89 -9.19 2.01
CA SER A 256 -7.36 -9.14 2.06
C SER A 256 -8.00 -10.25 2.88
N VAL A 257 -7.30 -11.37 3.06
CA VAL A 257 -7.80 -12.54 3.80
C VAL A 257 -6.69 -13.09 4.68
N ASP A 258 -6.95 -13.14 5.98
CA ASP A 258 -6.02 -13.70 6.95
C ASP A 258 -5.86 -15.22 6.74
N GLY A 259 -4.64 -15.72 6.86
CA GLY A 259 -4.31 -17.14 6.69
C GLY A 259 -2.83 -17.38 6.45
N ASN A 260 -2.47 -18.66 6.42
CA ASN A 260 -1.11 -19.09 6.23
C ASN A 260 -0.57 -18.68 4.84
N ALA A 261 0.72 -18.40 4.79
CA ALA A 261 1.44 -18.17 3.55
C ALA A 261 1.51 -19.43 2.68
N THR A 262 1.73 -19.22 1.40
CA THR A 262 2.00 -20.28 0.43
C THR A 262 3.38 -20.08 -0.16
N ASP A 263 4.12 -21.19 -0.35
CA ASP A 263 5.37 -21.19 -1.12
C ASP A 263 5.05 -20.91 -2.60
N VAL A 264 5.69 -19.87 -3.16
CA VAL A 264 5.49 -19.45 -4.56
C VAL A 264 6.76 -19.51 -5.39
N GLY A 265 7.86 -19.95 -4.82
CA GLY A 265 9.12 -20.12 -5.53
C GLY A 265 10.36 -19.93 -4.66
N ASP A 266 11.51 -19.91 -5.30
CA ASP A 266 12.81 -19.90 -4.65
C ASP A 266 13.70 -18.74 -5.11
N LEU A 267 14.52 -18.22 -4.19
CA LEU A 267 15.70 -17.43 -4.52
C LEU A 267 16.73 -18.30 -5.26
N THR A 268 17.54 -17.69 -6.07
CA THR A 268 18.61 -18.39 -6.81
C THR A 268 19.67 -19.04 -5.91
N VAL A 269 19.83 -18.53 -4.68
CA VAL A 269 20.74 -19.06 -3.66
C VAL A 269 20.06 -18.95 -2.29
N ALA A 270 20.12 -20.03 -1.48
CA ALA A 270 19.65 -20.03 -0.09
C ALA A 270 20.56 -19.11 0.76
N ARG A 271 19.99 -18.06 1.36
CA ARG A 271 20.72 -17.05 2.16
C ARG A 271 19.82 -16.35 3.15
N GLY A 272 20.42 -15.72 4.15
CA GLY A 272 19.75 -14.90 5.16
C GLY A 272 20.48 -13.57 5.36
N ASN A 273 19.97 -12.71 6.24
CA ASN A 273 20.47 -11.37 6.50
C ASN A 273 20.49 -10.50 5.23
N MET A 274 19.34 -10.38 4.63
CA MET A 274 19.11 -9.70 3.36
C MET A 274 18.15 -8.54 3.53
N ASP A 275 18.25 -7.58 2.61
CA ASP A 275 17.26 -6.51 2.47
C ASP A 275 16.29 -6.80 1.33
N GLY A 276 15.03 -6.40 1.54
CA GLY A 276 13.96 -6.51 0.56
C GLY A 276 13.54 -5.15 0.03
N GLN A 277 13.35 -5.05 -1.28
CA GLN A 277 12.77 -3.89 -1.93
C GLN A 277 11.62 -4.31 -2.83
N SER A 278 10.73 -3.38 -3.11
CA SER A 278 9.57 -3.61 -3.95
C SER A 278 9.42 -2.49 -4.99
N SER A 279 9.09 -2.88 -6.22
CA SER A 279 8.49 -1.97 -7.19
C SER A 279 6.98 -2.25 -7.27
N THR A 280 6.27 -1.55 -8.13
CA THR A 280 4.85 -1.81 -8.37
C THR A 280 4.58 -3.19 -8.97
N THR A 281 5.60 -3.83 -9.56
CA THR A 281 5.46 -5.09 -10.30
C THR A 281 6.36 -6.22 -9.82
N HIS A 282 7.45 -5.92 -9.09
CA HIS A 282 8.45 -6.92 -8.69
C HIS A 282 8.94 -6.70 -7.27
N GLY A 283 9.17 -7.81 -6.54
CA GLY A 283 9.99 -7.84 -5.34
C GLY A 283 11.45 -8.12 -5.68
N TYR A 284 12.35 -7.54 -4.91
CA TYR A 284 13.80 -7.72 -5.01
C TYR A 284 14.37 -8.13 -3.67
N THR A 285 15.38 -8.99 -3.70
CA THR A 285 16.14 -9.39 -2.51
C THR A 285 17.62 -9.20 -2.82
N ALA A 286 18.31 -8.39 -2.02
CA ALA A 286 19.70 -8.01 -2.22
C ALA A 286 20.58 -8.41 -1.04
N GLY A 287 21.85 -8.69 -1.31
CA GLY A 287 22.86 -9.02 -0.30
C GLY A 287 22.63 -10.36 0.39
N GLY A 288 23.05 -10.42 1.64
CA GLY A 288 22.89 -11.57 2.52
C GLY A 288 24.13 -12.47 2.59
N VAL A 289 24.05 -13.42 3.52
CA VAL A 289 25.07 -14.45 3.74
C VAL A 289 24.48 -15.84 3.47
N ASN A 290 25.31 -16.75 2.99
CA ASN A 290 24.94 -18.14 2.72
C ASN A 290 25.87 -19.11 3.46
N ALA A 291 25.62 -20.42 3.33
CA ALA A 291 26.44 -21.45 3.96
C ALA A 291 27.81 -21.64 3.30
N THR A 292 28.02 -21.09 2.10
CA THR A 292 29.30 -21.14 1.39
C THR A 292 29.95 -19.77 1.49
N THR A 293 31.03 -19.68 2.24
CA THR A 293 31.93 -18.51 2.22
C THR A 293 32.65 -18.53 0.88
N ASP A 294 32.31 -17.61 -0.02
CA ASP A 294 33.19 -17.20 -1.09
C ASP A 294 34.18 -16.16 -0.59
#